data_dbc6164859af016809946af495f60190
#
_entry.id   dbc6164859af016809946af495f60190
#
_cell.length_a   1.000
_cell.length_b   1.000
_cell.length_c   1.000
_cell.angle_alpha   90.00
_cell.angle_beta   90.00
_cell.angle_gamma   90.00
#
_symmetry.space_group_name_H-M   'P 1'
#
loop_
_entity.id
_entity.type
_entity.pdbx_description
1 polymer ?
#
loop_
_entity_poly.entity_id
_entity_poly.type
_entity_poly.pdbx_seq_one_letter_code
_entity_poly.pdbx_strand_id
1 'polypeptide(L)'
;MSKNIRINEIPSGERPREKLLFYGAHCLSNEELLAIILRTGNKDLNVVELSYRIIHSVGGLNGLFKASAKELMEVKGVKEAKATQILAMCELYKRFKVSELTQVKISKPSDVAKLVLDELRMLRQEVLILINLDTKNKVISKKEIFKGGLNSSLVHPREIFREAVKDSAASIIICHNHPSGDPTPSRDDINITTRLKECGKMMGIELLDHLIIGDNRFISLKEKDILWLGKGIKNGFI
;
A
#
# COMPACT_ATOMS: atom_id res chain seq x y z
N MET A 1 40.60 14.42 1.25
CA MET A 1 40.08 13.11 0.79
C MET A 1 39.74 12.30 2.01
N SER A 2 38.48 12.09 2.29
CA SER A 2 38.04 11.25 3.43
C SER A 2 38.46 9.80 3.15
N LYS A 3 39.23 9.21 4.05
CA LYS A 3 39.72 7.83 3.96
C LYS A 3 38.51 6.92 4.10
N ASN A 4 38.20 6.12 3.08
CA ASN A 4 37.10 5.17 3.13
C ASN A 4 37.39 4.11 4.18
N ILE A 5 36.71 4.15 5.32
CA ILE A 5 36.85 3.20 6.42
C ILE A 5 36.26 1.87 5.99
N ARG A 6 37.06 0.81 5.92
CA ARG A 6 36.56 -0.53 5.62
C ARG A 6 35.77 -1.09 6.81
N ILE A 7 34.77 -1.94 6.55
CA ILE A 7 33.96 -2.54 7.62
C ILE A 7 34.80 -3.27 8.69
N ASN A 8 35.93 -3.87 8.28
CA ASN A 8 36.86 -4.55 9.22
C ASN A 8 37.60 -3.57 10.16
N GLU A 9 37.64 -2.29 9.83
CA GLU A 9 38.28 -1.23 10.66
C GLU A 9 37.27 -0.66 11.69
N ILE A 10 36.00 -0.97 11.54
CA ILE A 10 34.93 -0.64 12.52
C ILE A 10 35.05 -1.64 13.68
N PRO A 11 34.92 -1.19 14.96
CA PRO A 11 34.87 -2.09 16.11
C PRO A 11 33.83 -3.20 15.91
N SER A 12 34.12 -4.42 16.33
CA SER A 12 33.27 -5.58 16.06
C SER A 12 31.82 -5.37 16.55
N GLY A 13 31.62 -4.75 17.71
CA GLY A 13 30.28 -4.46 18.25
C GLY A 13 29.46 -3.42 17.47
N GLU A 14 30.09 -2.66 16.57
CA GLU A 14 29.43 -1.62 15.77
C GLU A 14 29.17 -2.04 14.32
N ARG A 15 29.66 -3.22 13.92
CA ARG A 15 29.41 -3.74 12.57
C ARG A 15 27.96 -4.19 12.43
N PRO A 16 27.31 -3.93 11.29
CA PRO A 16 25.87 -4.21 11.13
C PRO A 16 25.45 -5.64 11.47
N ARG A 17 26.25 -6.65 11.13
CA ARG A 17 25.91 -8.06 11.41
C ARG A 17 25.99 -8.38 12.89
N GLU A 18 27.04 -7.92 13.54
CA GLU A 18 27.26 -8.09 14.97
C GLU A 18 26.21 -7.33 15.77
N LYS A 19 25.90 -6.08 15.39
CA LYS A 19 24.79 -5.29 15.97
C LYS A 19 23.47 -6.04 15.87
N LEU A 20 23.17 -6.62 14.70
CA LEU A 20 21.93 -7.38 14.50
C LEU A 20 21.83 -8.58 15.45
N LEU A 21 22.93 -9.32 15.61
CA LEU A 21 22.97 -10.51 16.47
C LEU A 21 22.90 -10.16 17.96
N PHE A 22 23.53 -9.06 18.39
CA PHE A 22 23.58 -8.68 19.81
C PHE A 22 22.37 -7.87 20.26
N TYR A 23 21.90 -6.93 19.43
CA TYR A 23 20.88 -5.95 19.82
C TYR A 23 19.55 -6.12 19.09
N GLY A 24 19.51 -6.99 18.07
CA GLY A 24 18.31 -7.19 17.24
C GLY A 24 18.17 -6.17 16.09
N ALA A 25 17.33 -6.51 15.13
CA ALA A 25 17.17 -5.72 13.91
C ALA A 25 16.60 -4.29 14.15
N HIS A 26 15.87 -4.09 15.23
CA HIS A 26 15.24 -2.81 15.57
C HIS A 26 16.25 -1.70 15.91
N CYS A 27 17.49 -2.07 16.26
CA CYS A 27 18.57 -1.13 16.56
C CYS A 27 19.37 -0.69 15.33
N LEU A 28 19.10 -1.26 14.15
CA LEU A 28 19.83 -0.96 12.93
C LEU A 28 19.09 0.10 12.10
N SER A 29 19.89 0.96 11.43
CA SER A 29 19.33 1.85 10.41
C SER A 29 18.95 1.07 9.13
N ASN A 30 18.20 1.71 8.25
CA ASN A 30 17.80 1.11 6.97
C ASN A 30 19.04 0.77 6.11
N GLU A 31 20.06 1.62 6.17
CA GLU A 31 21.32 1.46 5.46
C GLU A 31 22.12 0.28 6.00
N GLU A 32 22.14 0.10 7.31
CA GLU A 32 22.80 -1.03 7.95
C GLU A 32 22.10 -2.35 7.62
N LEU A 33 20.77 -2.38 7.60
CA LEU A 33 19.99 -3.55 7.18
C LEU A 33 20.25 -3.90 5.71
N LEU A 34 20.24 -2.90 4.82
CA LEU A 34 20.54 -3.12 3.41
C LEU A 34 22.01 -3.56 3.22
N ALA A 35 22.95 -3.03 4.03
CA ALA A 35 24.35 -3.40 3.99
C ALA A 35 24.58 -4.90 4.34
N ILE A 36 23.80 -5.44 5.25
CA ILE A 36 23.83 -6.89 5.58
C ILE A 36 23.46 -7.72 4.36
N ILE A 37 22.42 -7.30 3.62
CA ILE A 37 21.92 -7.99 2.41
C ILE A 37 22.97 -7.92 1.28
N LEU A 38 23.53 -6.73 1.03
CA LEU A 38 24.51 -6.49 -0.04
C LEU A 38 25.89 -7.10 0.24
N ARG A 39 26.23 -7.32 1.51
CA ARG A 39 27.46 -7.95 2.00
C ARG A 39 28.75 -7.18 1.73
N THR A 40 28.90 -6.54 0.59
CA THR A 40 30.14 -5.86 0.16
C THR A 40 29.84 -4.49 -0.45
N GLY A 41 30.68 -3.52 -0.18
CA GLY A 41 30.69 -2.23 -0.87
C GLY A 41 31.29 -2.30 -2.29
N ASN A 42 31.95 -1.24 -2.68
CA ASN A 42 32.75 -1.17 -3.91
C ASN A 42 34.18 -0.67 -3.60
N LYS A 43 34.96 -0.33 -4.64
CA LYS A 43 36.34 0.16 -4.44
C LYS A 43 36.40 1.50 -3.69
N ASP A 44 35.38 2.34 -3.84
CA ASP A 44 35.35 3.71 -3.36
C ASP A 44 34.53 3.86 -2.06
N LEU A 45 33.61 2.93 -1.78
CA LEU A 45 32.64 3.01 -0.67
C LEU A 45 32.56 1.70 0.10
N ASN A 46 32.48 1.79 1.42
CA ASN A 46 32.05 0.63 2.21
C ASN A 46 30.59 0.30 1.95
N VAL A 47 30.12 -0.83 2.46
CA VAL A 47 28.77 -1.31 2.13
C VAL A 47 27.66 -0.47 2.77
N VAL A 48 27.89 0.16 3.93
CA VAL A 48 26.89 1.04 4.58
C VAL A 48 26.73 2.34 3.78
N GLU A 49 27.84 2.94 3.36
CA GLU A 49 27.84 4.13 2.51
C GLU A 49 27.20 3.85 1.14
N LEU A 50 27.49 2.68 0.55
CA LEU A 50 26.83 2.25 -0.69
C LEU A 50 25.32 2.09 -0.51
N SER A 51 24.89 1.48 0.60
CA SER A 51 23.49 1.32 0.95
C SER A 51 22.78 2.65 1.12
N TYR A 52 23.41 3.60 1.81
CA TYR A 52 22.91 4.98 1.93
C TYR A 52 22.68 5.60 0.55
N ARG A 53 23.67 5.54 -0.35
CA ARG A 53 23.53 6.09 -1.71
C ARG A 53 22.39 5.44 -2.50
N ILE A 54 22.24 4.12 -2.39
CA ILE A 54 21.17 3.41 -3.06
C ILE A 54 19.81 3.92 -2.56
N ILE A 55 19.58 3.90 -1.25
CA ILE A 55 18.30 4.32 -0.67
C ILE A 55 18.00 5.79 -1.01
N HIS A 56 19.01 6.66 -0.92
CA HIS A 56 18.84 8.07 -1.23
C HIS A 56 18.55 8.32 -2.71
N SER A 57 19.23 7.63 -3.65
CA SER A 57 19.04 7.82 -5.09
C SER A 57 17.64 7.46 -5.58
N VAL A 58 16.98 6.53 -4.91
CA VAL A 58 15.61 6.10 -5.27
C VAL A 58 14.52 6.79 -4.43
N GLY A 59 14.86 7.77 -3.59
CA GLY A 59 13.90 8.53 -2.79
C GLY A 59 13.40 7.81 -1.53
N GLY A 60 14.29 7.06 -0.86
CA GLY A 60 14.00 6.36 0.41
C GLY A 60 13.51 4.93 0.23
N LEU A 61 13.03 4.32 1.33
CA LEU A 61 12.54 2.93 1.31
C LEU A 61 11.39 2.71 0.33
N ASN A 62 10.45 3.65 0.27
CA ASN A 62 9.32 3.52 -0.66
C ASN A 62 9.78 3.48 -2.12
N GLY A 63 10.80 4.27 -2.46
CA GLY A 63 11.43 4.24 -3.77
C GLY A 63 12.17 2.93 -4.02
N LEU A 64 12.87 2.40 -3.01
CA LEU A 64 13.58 1.12 -3.11
C LEU A 64 12.65 -0.04 -3.48
N PHE A 65 11.45 -0.09 -2.90
CA PHE A 65 10.45 -1.12 -3.20
C PHE A 65 9.77 -0.96 -4.57
N LYS A 66 9.94 0.20 -5.23
CA LYS A 66 9.38 0.51 -6.56
C LYS A 66 10.44 0.53 -7.66
N ALA A 67 11.72 0.57 -7.29
CA ALA A 67 12.82 0.72 -8.21
C ALA A 67 12.93 -0.45 -9.19
N SER A 68 13.26 -0.15 -10.44
CA SER A 68 13.62 -1.12 -11.47
C SER A 68 15.08 -1.52 -11.37
N ALA A 69 15.45 -2.63 -12.00
CA ALA A 69 16.85 -3.06 -12.11
C ALA A 69 17.72 -1.96 -12.74
N LYS A 70 17.21 -1.27 -13.75
CA LYS A 70 17.92 -0.20 -14.46
C LYS A 70 18.24 0.96 -13.54
N GLU A 71 17.26 1.47 -12.80
CA GLU A 71 17.45 2.56 -11.85
C GLU A 71 18.46 2.22 -10.75
N LEU A 72 18.40 0.98 -10.21
CA LEU A 72 19.36 0.52 -9.22
C LEU A 72 20.79 0.44 -9.79
N MET A 73 20.96 0.02 -11.04
CA MET A 73 22.28 -0.08 -11.69
C MET A 73 22.87 1.26 -12.12
N GLU A 74 22.10 2.34 -12.15
CA GLU A 74 22.60 3.71 -12.34
C GLU A 74 23.46 4.18 -11.13
N VAL A 75 23.28 3.55 -9.96
CA VAL A 75 24.09 3.88 -8.78
C VAL A 75 25.48 3.28 -8.93
N LYS A 76 26.51 4.14 -8.92
CA LYS A 76 27.92 3.71 -9.02
C LYS A 76 28.27 2.66 -7.96
N GLY A 77 28.62 1.44 -8.40
CA GLY A 77 28.97 0.32 -7.52
C GLY A 77 27.85 -0.71 -7.35
N VAL A 78 26.69 -0.47 -7.96
CA VAL A 78 25.62 -1.47 -8.09
C VAL A 78 25.69 -2.06 -9.49
N LYS A 79 25.92 -3.36 -9.55
CA LYS A 79 25.85 -4.18 -10.76
C LYS A 79 24.71 -5.20 -10.63
N GLU A 80 24.51 -6.03 -11.63
CA GLU A 80 23.43 -7.03 -11.68
C GLU A 80 23.28 -7.83 -10.37
N ALA A 81 24.39 -8.32 -9.80
CA ALA A 81 24.35 -9.12 -8.57
C ALA A 81 23.72 -8.37 -7.39
N LYS A 82 24.03 -7.08 -7.19
CA LYS A 82 23.45 -6.29 -6.12
C LYS A 82 22.03 -5.86 -6.44
N ALA A 83 21.74 -5.47 -7.67
CA ALA A 83 20.40 -5.11 -8.11
C ALA A 83 19.44 -6.30 -7.93
N THR A 84 19.82 -7.51 -8.33
CA THR A 84 19.01 -8.71 -8.17
C THR A 84 18.80 -9.10 -6.71
N GLN A 85 19.78 -8.93 -5.82
CA GLN A 85 19.61 -9.13 -4.37
C GLN A 85 18.53 -8.21 -3.79
N ILE A 86 18.56 -6.91 -4.15
CA ILE A 86 17.56 -5.93 -3.70
C ILE A 86 16.18 -6.30 -4.24
N LEU A 87 16.07 -6.58 -5.54
CA LEU A 87 14.80 -6.93 -6.16
C LEU A 87 14.20 -8.21 -5.59
N ALA A 88 15.03 -9.23 -5.33
CA ALA A 88 14.58 -10.48 -4.70
C ALA A 88 14.03 -10.23 -3.28
N MET A 89 14.72 -9.42 -2.47
CA MET A 89 14.25 -9.03 -1.13
C MET A 89 12.90 -8.29 -1.23
N CYS A 90 12.79 -7.31 -2.14
CA CYS A 90 11.56 -6.55 -2.35
C CYS A 90 10.40 -7.46 -2.79
N GLU A 91 10.67 -8.42 -3.67
CA GLU A 91 9.67 -9.37 -4.15
C GLU A 91 9.21 -10.33 -3.04
N LEU A 92 10.12 -10.85 -2.22
CA LEU A 92 9.78 -11.68 -1.05
C LEU A 92 8.88 -10.92 -0.07
N TYR A 93 9.18 -9.65 0.21
CA TYR A 93 8.33 -8.82 1.05
C TYR A 93 6.94 -8.60 0.42
N LYS A 94 6.85 -8.33 -0.89
CA LYS A 94 5.56 -8.20 -1.59
C LYS A 94 4.74 -9.48 -1.46
N ARG A 95 5.32 -10.65 -1.68
CA ARG A 95 4.64 -11.95 -1.52
C ARG A 95 4.18 -12.19 -0.10
N PHE A 96 5.01 -11.85 0.88
CA PHE A 96 4.65 -11.92 2.29
C PHE A 96 3.43 -11.05 2.59
N LYS A 97 3.43 -9.78 2.15
CA LYS A 97 2.29 -8.86 2.32
C LYS A 97 1.01 -9.38 1.66
N VAL A 98 1.10 -9.93 0.46
CA VAL A 98 -0.06 -10.56 -0.20
C VAL A 98 -0.57 -11.76 0.62
N SER A 99 0.32 -12.60 1.13
CA SER A 99 -0.08 -13.76 1.94
C SER A 99 -0.76 -13.37 3.25
N GLU A 100 -0.34 -12.30 3.91
CA GLU A 100 -1.02 -11.74 5.09
C GLU A 100 -2.43 -11.25 4.73
N LEU A 101 -2.57 -10.50 3.62
CA LEU A 101 -3.86 -9.98 3.18
C LEU A 101 -4.85 -11.08 2.83
N THR A 102 -4.40 -12.14 2.14
CA THR A 102 -5.27 -13.25 1.73
C THR A 102 -5.78 -14.13 2.89
N GLN A 103 -5.23 -13.97 4.09
CA GLN A 103 -5.74 -14.61 5.31
C GLN A 103 -6.86 -13.80 5.97
N VAL A 104 -7.01 -12.53 5.63
CA VAL A 104 -8.03 -11.66 6.24
C VAL A 104 -9.40 -11.98 5.68
N LYS A 105 -10.32 -12.36 6.55
CA LYS A 105 -11.75 -12.52 6.23
C LYS A 105 -12.50 -11.27 6.68
N ILE A 106 -13.29 -10.70 5.78
CA ILE A 106 -14.15 -9.55 6.07
C ILE A 106 -15.51 -10.06 6.53
N SER A 107 -15.88 -9.74 7.76
CA SER A 107 -17.18 -10.08 8.35
C SER A 107 -18.00 -8.86 8.71
N LYS A 108 -17.35 -7.74 8.95
CA LYS A 108 -17.97 -6.45 9.31
C LYS A 108 -17.13 -5.26 8.81
N PRO A 109 -17.71 -4.06 8.69
CA PRO A 109 -17.00 -2.89 8.17
C PRO A 109 -15.73 -2.53 8.96
N SER A 110 -15.70 -2.77 10.27
CA SER A 110 -14.51 -2.52 11.07
C SER A 110 -13.29 -3.39 10.70
N ASP A 111 -13.51 -4.57 10.08
CA ASP A 111 -12.41 -5.40 9.59
C ASP A 111 -11.76 -4.75 8.36
N VAL A 112 -12.57 -4.13 7.51
CA VAL A 112 -12.11 -3.34 6.36
C VAL A 112 -11.36 -2.10 6.84
N ALA A 113 -11.94 -1.36 7.80
CA ALA A 113 -11.33 -0.15 8.35
C ALA A 113 -9.92 -0.42 8.89
N LYS A 114 -9.69 -1.53 9.61
CA LYS A 114 -8.36 -1.93 10.10
C LYS A 114 -7.32 -2.11 8.98
N LEU A 115 -7.75 -2.50 7.78
CA LEU A 115 -6.84 -2.70 6.65
C LEU A 115 -6.39 -1.40 5.98
N VAL A 116 -7.17 -0.31 6.14
CA VAL A 116 -6.97 0.91 5.37
C VAL A 116 -6.81 2.19 6.21
N LEU A 117 -7.25 2.18 7.47
CA LEU A 117 -7.32 3.39 8.31
C LEU A 117 -5.95 4.05 8.47
N ASP A 118 -4.92 3.29 8.87
CA ASP A 118 -3.58 3.82 9.13
C ASP A 118 -2.91 4.38 7.87
N GLU A 119 -3.25 3.84 6.71
CA GLU A 119 -2.73 4.31 5.43
C GLU A 119 -3.48 5.56 4.95
N LEU A 120 -4.81 5.53 5.01
CA LEU A 120 -5.66 6.55 4.41
C LEU A 120 -5.77 7.83 5.26
N ARG A 121 -5.82 7.73 6.60
CA ARG A 121 -6.01 8.88 7.48
C ARG A 121 -4.90 9.93 7.38
N MET A 122 -3.70 9.53 6.98
CA MET A 122 -2.53 10.42 6.89
C MET A 122 -2.40 11.11 5.53
N LEU A 123 -3.25 10.78 4.58
CA LEU A 123 -3.13 11.30 3.22
C LEU A 123 -3.78 12.66 3.09
N ARG A 124 -3.05 13.61 2.47
CA ARG A 124 -3.53 14.98 2.19
C ARG A 124 -4.37 15.06 0.91
N GLN A 125 -4.44 14.00 0.14
CA GLN A 125 -5.25 13.88 -1.06
C GLN A 125 -6.21 12.72 -0.89
N GLU A 126 -7.38 12.81 -1.53
CA GLU A 126 -8.31 11.70 -1.59
C GLU A 126 -7.71 10.54 -2.38
N VAL A 127 -7.83 9.35 -1.84
CA VAL A 127 -7.36 8.10 -2.47
C VAL A 127 -8.48 7.09 -2.38
N LEU A 128 -8.82 6.47 -3.54
CA LEU A 128 -9.77 5.38 -3.62
C LEU A 128 -9.05 4.04 -3.64
N ILE A 129 -9.35 3.20 -2.66
CA ILE A 129 -8.85 1.83 -2.55
C ILE A 129 -9.96 0.86 -2.92
N LEU A 130 -9.63 -0.11 -3.76
CA LEU A 130 -10.42 -1.30 -4.08
C LEU A 130 -9.93 -2.49 -3.27
N ILE A 131 -10.83 -3.19 -2.62
CA ILE A 131 -10.58 -4.48 -1.96
C ILE A 131 -11.38 -5.53 -2.70
N ASN A 132 -10.69 -6.48 -3.33
CA ASN A 132 -11.27 -7.62 -4.02
C ASN A 132 -11.41 -8.80 -3.06
N LEU A 133 -12.58 -9.47 -3.08
CA LEU A 133 -12.91 -10.56 -2.18
C LEU A 133 -13.28 -11.82 -2.95
N ASP A 134 -12.96 -12.98 -2.37
CA ASP A 134 -13.43 -14.27 -2.84
C ASP A 134 -14.88 -14.58 -2.37
N THR A 135 -15.40 -15.73 -2.76
CA THR A 135 -16.75 -16.21 -2.39
C THR A 135 -16.94 -16.44 -0.88
N LYS A 136 -15.86 -16.46 -0.10
CA LYS A 136 -15.87 -16.61 1.37
C LYS A 136 -15.59 -15.29 2.10
N ASN A 137 -15.62 -14.17 1.36
CA ASN A 137 -15.24 -12.83 1.83
C ASN A 137 -13.81 -12.73 2.35
N LYS A 138 -12.88 -13.54 1.83
CA LYS A 138 -11.46 -13.37 2.08
C LYS A 138 -10.89 -12.36 1.09
N VAL A 139 -9.96 -11.55 1.57
CA VAL A 139 -9.28 -10.53 0.74
C VAL A 139 -8.39 -11.23 -0.28
N ILE A 140 -8.63 -11.01 -1.56
CA ILE A 140 -7.75 -11.43 -2.65
C ILE A 140 -6.65 -10.38 -2.86
N SER A 141 -7.04 -9.11 -2.91
CA SER A 141 -6.12 -7.99 -3.14
C SER A 141 -6.66 -6.68 -2.58
N LYS A 142 -5.75 -5.74 -2.32
CA LYS A 142 -6.01 -4.34 -1.98
C LYS A 142 -5.22 -3.46 -2.96
N LYS A 143 -5.90 -2.57 -3.70
CA LYS A 143 -5.29 -1.74 -4.76
C LYS A 143 -5.73 -0.28 -4.66
N GLU A 144 -4.79 0.63 -4.78
CA GLU A 144 -5.08 2.05 -5.04
C GLU A 144 -5.54 2.20 -6.49
N ILE A 145 -6.76 2.68 -6.71
CA ILE A 145 -7.35 2.86 -8.04
C ILE A 145 -7.23 4.29 -8.51
N PHE A 146 -7.39 5.23 -7.59
CA PHE A 146 -7.42 6.65 -7.91
C PHE A 146 -6.77 7.47 -6.80
N LYS A 147 -6.10 8.56 -7.21
CA LYS A 147 -5.52 9.56 -6.32
C LYS A 147 -5.82 10.95 -6.86
N GLY A 148 -6.48 11.79 -6.05
CA GLY A 148 -6.96 13.12 -6.42
C GLY A 148 -8.35 13.36 -5.84
N GLY A 149 -9.01 14.50 -6.13
CA GLY A 149 -10.39 14.74 -5.68
C GLY A 149 -11.35 13.71 -6.27
N LEU A 150 -12.13 13.06 -5.43
CA LEU A 150 -13.19 12.13 -5.85
C LEU A 150 -14.32 12.91 -6.51
N ASN A 151 -14.21 13.13 -7.82
CA ASN A 151 -15.30 13.63 -8.62
C ASN A 151 -15.93 12.45 -9.37
N SER A 152 -17.26 12.35 -9.33
CA SER A 152 -18.04 11.27 -9.99
C SER A 152 -17.76 11.13 -11.49
N SER A 153 -17.16 12.14 -12.12
CA SER A 153 -16.72 12.11 -13.52
C SER A 153 -15.32 11.49 -13.72
N LEU A 154 -14.51 11.39 -12.69
CA LEU A 154 -13.12 10.88 -12.77
C LEU A 154 -12.99 9.40 -12.42
N VAL A 155 -13.83 8.89 -11.49
CA VAL A 155 -13.80 7.48 -11.12
C VAL A 155 -14.76 6.70 -12.04
N HIS A 156 -14.20 6.05 -13.04
CA HIS A 156 -14.97 5.23 -13.96
C HIS A 156 -15.14 3.79 -13.44
N PRO A 157 -16.39 3.25 -13.42
CA PRO A 157 -16.63 1.85 -13.03
C PRO A 157 -15.73 0.85 -13.77
N ARG A 158 -15.42 1.10 -15.04
CA ARG A 158 -14.56 0.24 -15.86
C ARG A 158 -13.17 0.01 -15.24
N GLU A 159 -12.59 1.00 -14.58
CA GLU A 159 -11.25 0.88 -13.96
C GLU A 159 -11.33 -0.04 -12.73
N ILE A 160 -12.37 0.10 -11.93
CA ILE A 160 -12.61 -0.72 -10.75
C ILE A 160 -12.89 -2.17 -11.16
N PHE A 161 -13.83 -2.36 -12.07
CA PHE A 161 -14.23 -3.71 -12.48
C PHE A 161 -13.18 -4.40 -13.35
N ARG A 162 -12.34 -3.66 -14.10
CA ARG A 162 -11.17 -4.26 -14.78
C ARG A 162 -10.25 -4.95 -13.78
N GLU A 163 -9.94 -4.30 -12.65
CA GLU A 163 -9.08 -4.90 -11.62
C GLU A 163 -9.80 -6.03 -10.86
N ALA A 164 -11.12 -5.91 -10.64
CA ALA A 164 -11.91 -6.97 -10.02
C ALA A 164 -11.96 -8.24 -10.89
N VAL A 165 -12.19 -8.09 -12.20
CA VAL A 165 -12.19 -9.22 -13.16
C VAL A 165 -10.80 -9.85 -13.26
N LYS A 166 -9.74 -9.04 -13.34
CA LYS A 166 -8.35 -9.52 -13.40
C LYS A 166 -7.99 -10.39 -12.19
N ASP A 167 -8.52 -10.06 -11.02
CA ASP A 167 -8.28 -10.80 -9.78
C ASP A 167 -9.33 -11.92 -9.57
N SER A 168 -10.27 -12.11 -10.50
CA SER A 168 -11.38 -13.07 -10.37
C SER A 168 -12.19 -12.88 -9.09
N ALA A 169 -12.44 -11.63 -8.71
CA ALA A 169 -13.17 -11.27 -7.51
C ALA A 169 -14.65 -11.71 -7.60
N ALA A 170 -15.16 -12.31 -6.53
CA ALA A 170 -16.60 -12.60 -6.38
C ALA A 170 -17.38 -11.36 -5.92
N SER A 171 -16.73 -10.51 -5.12
CA SER A 171 -17.31 -9.26 -4.64
C SER A 171 -16.21 -8.23 -4.37
N ILE A 172 -16.61 -6.96 -4.22
CA ILE A 172 -15.70 -5.86 -3.98
C ILE A 172 -16.17 -4.99 -2.81
N ILE A 173 -15.21 -4.33 -2.17
CA ILE A 173 -15.44 -3.21 -1.25
C ILE A 173 -14.57 -2.06 -1.73
N ILE A 174 -15.08 -0.84 -1.67
CA ILE A 174 -14.30 0.36 -1.92
C ILE A 174 -14.15 1.18 -0.65
N CYS A 175 -13.01 1.85 -0.53
CA CYS A 175 -12.70 2.74 0.58
C CYS A 175 -12.06 4.01 0.04
N HIS A 176 -12.43 5.18 0.57
CA HIS A 176 -11.67 6.41 0.31
C HIS A 176 -11.56 7.25 1.58
N ASN A 177 -10.59 8.15 1.59
CA ASN A 177 -10.40 9.09 2.69
C ASN A 177 -10.93 10.47 2.33
N HIS A 178 -11.44 11.17 3.34
CA HIS A 178 -11.65 12.61 3.29
C HIS A 178 -10.49 13.32 4.01
N PRO A 179 -9.66 14.11 3.30
CA PRO A 179 -8.57 14.88 3.91
C PRO A 179 -9.02 15.89 4.97
N SER A 180 -10.30 16.29 4.96
CA SER A 180 -10.92 17.13 5.99
C SER A 180 -11.01 16.45 7.36
N GLY A 181 -10.88 15.10 7.40
CA GLY A 181 -11.08 14.30 8.61
C GLY A 181 -12.53 13.97 8.93
N ASP A 182 -13.51 14.54 8.21
CA ASP A 182 -14.93 14.23 8.38
C ASP A 182 -15.38 13.14 7.37
N PRO A 183 -15.78 11.94 7.81
CA PRO A 183 -16.20 10.86 6.94
C PRO A 183 -17.66 10.97 6.46
N THR A 184 -18.32 12.13 6.64
CA THR A 184 -19.69 12.32 6.18
C THR A 184 -19.76 12.20 4.66
N PRO A 185 -20.64 11.32 4.12
CA PRO A 185 -20.74 11.08 2.69
C PRO A 185 -21.18 12.32 1.91
N SER A 186 -20.46 12.63 0.83
CA SER A 186 -20.88 13.64 -0.14
C SER A 186 -21.92 13.09 -1.12
N ARG A 187 -22.55 13.98 -1.91
CA ARG A 187 -23.43 13.58 -3.02
C ARG A 187 -22.68 12.77 -4.09
N ASP A 188 -21.42 13.11 -4.35
CA ASP A 188 -20.60 12.39 -5.31
C ASP A 188 -20.25 10.98 -4.84
N ASP A 189 -20.01 10.78 -3.54
CA ASP A 189 -19.80 9.44 -2.97
C ASP A 189 -21.02 8.55 -3.14
N ILE A 190 -22.21 9.10 -2.92
CA ILE A 190 -23.47 8.39 -3.09
C ILE A 190 -23.69 8.04 -4.57
N ASN A 191 -23.46 8.99 -5.48
CA ASN A 191 -23.64 8.80 -6.92
C ASN A 191 -22.68 7.71 -7.46
N ILE A 192 -21.40 7.79 -7.07
CA ILE A 192 -20.39 6.80 -7.48
C ILE A 192 -20.74 5.42 -6.97
N THR A 193 -21.17 5.32 -5.70
CA THR A 193 -21.55 4.05 -5.08
C THR A 193 -22.75 3.43 -5.77
N THR A 194 -23.76 4.24 -6.10
CA THR A 194 -24.96 3.80 -6.86
C THR A 194 -24.56 3.21 -8.22
N ARG A 195 -23.75 3.95 -8.99
CA ARG A 195 -23.26 3.50 -10.30
C ARG A 195 -22.44 2.20 -10.20
N LEU A 196 -21.56 2.08 -9.20
CA LEU A 196 -20.77 0.88 -8.99
C LEU A 196 -21.66 -0.32 -8.59
N LYS A 197 -22.65 -0.09 -7.75
CA LYS A 197 -23.61 -1.13 -7.36
C LYS A 197 -24.40 -1.68 -8.57
N GLU A 198 -24.87 -0.79 -9.44
CA GLU A 198 -25.57 -1.18 -10.68
C GLU A 198 -24.64 -1.94 -11.63
N CYS A 199 -23.43 -1.43 -11.87
CA CYS A 199 -22.44 -2.12 -12.71
C CYS A 199 -22.07 -3.49 -12.14
N GLY A 200 -21.84 -3.58 -10.82
CA GLY A 200 -21.51 -4.83 -10.15
C GLY A 200 -22.59 -5.88 -10.29
N LYS A 201 -23.88 -5.47 -10.17
CA LYS A 201 -25.01 -6.36 -10.39
C LYS A 201 -25.04 -6.92 -11.82
N MET A 202 -24.76 -6.10 -12.83
CA MET A 202 -24.72 -6.54 -14.23
C MET A 202 -23.54 -7.49 -14.51
N MET A 203 -22.40 -7.28 -13.82
CA MET A 203 -21.18 -8.08 -14.00
C MET A 203 -21.12 -9.34 -13.13
N GLY A 204 -22.08 -9.52 -12.21
CA GLY A 204 -22.04 -10.60 -11.23
C GLY A 204 -20.93 -10.43 -10.16
N ILE A 205 -20.42 -9.21 -9.96
CA ILE A 205 -19.40 -8.86 -8.95
C ILE A 205 -20.03 -7.84 -8.00
N GLU A 206 -20.52 -8.29 -6.87
CA GLU A 206 -21.29 -7.43 -5.95
C GLU A 206 -20.39 -6.39 -5.24
N LEU A 207 -20.86 -5.12 -5.20
CA LEU A 207 -20.32 -4.12 -4.28
C LEU A 207 -20.92 -4.36 -2.89
N LEU A 208 -20.12 -4.91 -1.97
CA LEU A 208 -20.60 -5.24 -0.63
C LEU A 208 -20.71 -4.02 0.28
N ASP A 209 -19.80 -3.06 0.16
CA ASP A 209 -19.80 -1.84 0.99
C ASP A 209 -18.95 -0.73 0.35
N HIS A 210 -19.15 0.50 0.83
CA HIS A 210 -18.30 1.64 0.58
C HIS A 210 -18.01 2.32 1.93
N LEU A 211 -16.72 2.35 2.30
CA LEU A 211 -16.23 2.97 3.53
C LEU A 211 -15.60 4.33 3.24
N ILE A 212 -16.00 5.33 4.00
CA ILE A 212 -15.38 6.66 3.98
C ILE A 212 -14.56 6.82 5.25
N ILE A 213 -13.28 7.12 5.11
CA ILE A 213 -12.31 7.20 6.18
C ILE A 213 -12.05 8.67 6.52
N GLY A 214 -12.28 9.02 7.77
CA GLY A 214 -11.92 10.31 8.34
C GLY A 214 -10.75 10.20 9.32
N ASP A 215 -10.65 11.18 10.24
CA ASP A 215 -9.64 11.16 11.30
C ASP A 215 -10.06 10.19 12.41
N ASN A 216 -9.39 9.04 12.50
CA ASN A 216 -9.61 7.94 13.45
C ASN A 216 -11.07 7.39 13.49
N ARG A 217 -11.86 7.66 12.48
CA ARG A 217 -13.26 7.20 12.36
C ARG A 217 -13.60 6.90 10.91
N PHE A 218 -14.63 6.11 10.70
CA PHE A 218 -15.12 5.78 9.37
C PHE A 218 -16.65 5.70 9.35
N ILE A 219 -17.21 5.81 8.17
CA ILE A 219 -18.61 5.55 7.90
C ILE A 219 -18.70 4.44 6.84
N SER A 220 -19.52 3.43 7.10
CA SER A 220 -19.98 2.43 6.13
C SER A 220 -21.30 2.89 5.54
N LEU A 221 -21.38 3.03 4.25
CA LEU A 221 -22.64 3.40 3.58
C LEU A 221 -23.69 2.29 3.69
N LYS A 222 -23.24 1.03 3.77
CA LYS A 222 -24.11 -0.12 4.00
C LYS A 222 -24.72 -0.10 5.40
N GLU A 223 -23.93 0.08 6.47
CA GLU A 223 -24.44 0.15 7.85
C GLU A 223 -25.39 1.34 8.06
N LYS A 224 -25.20 2.41 7.31
CA LYS A 224 -26.10 3.59 7.35
C LYS A 224 -27.33 3.42 6.45
N ASP A 225 -27.49 2.28 5.79
CA ASP A 225 -28.61 1.99 4.88
C ASP A 225 -28.79 2.99 3.72
N ILE A 226 -27.77 3.79 3.43
CA ILE A 226 -27.85 4.91 2.48
C ILE A 226 -28.22 4.43 1.07
N LEU A 227 -27.93 3.16 0.72
CA LEU A 227 -28.16 2.62 -0.63
C LEU A 227 -28.66 1.17 -0.65
N TRP A 228 -28.84 0.51 0.50
CA TRP A 228 -29.07 -0.94 0.54
C TRP A 228 -30.54 -1.33 0.75
N LEU A 229 -31.39 -0.45 1.28
CA LEU A 229 -32.81 -0.77 1.57
C LEU A 229 -33.80 -0.42 0.45
N GLY A 230 -33.36 -0.01 -0.75
CA GLY A 230 -34.25 0.22 -1.88
C GLY A 230 -35.34 1.29 -1.68
N LYS A 231 -35.32 2.06 -0.61
CA LYS A 231 -36.25 3.17 -0.37
C LYS A 231 -35.60 4.44 -0.91
N GLY A 232 -36.22 4.98 -1.97
CA GLY A 232 -35.82 6.24 -2.56
C GLY A 232 -35.55 7.31 -1.51
N ILE A 233 -34.50 8.08 -1.76
CA ILE A 233 -34.10 9.25 -0.99
C ILE A 233 -35.34 10.13 -0.83
N LYS A 234 -35.97 10.13 0.36
CA LYS A 234 -36.87 11.20 0.70
C LYS A 234 -36.04 12.47 0.83
N ASN A 235 -36.28 13.40 -0.10
CA ASN A 235 -35.75 14.76 -0.06
C ASN A 235 -35.81 15.32 1.37
N GLY A 236 -34.68 15.58 1.99
CA GLY A 236 -34.61 16.10 3.32
C GLY A 236 -33.18 16.39 3.77
N PHE A 237 -32.46 17.19 2.97
CA PHE A 237 -31.34 17.99 3.46
C PHE A 237 -31.51 19.40 2.91
N ILE A 238 -32.06 20.27 3.78
CA ILE A 238 -31.96 21.73 3.67
C ILE A 238 -30.58 22.13 4.22
#